data_97c14224777aa23a4e7d8be0df219ad0
#
_entry.id   97c14224777aa23a4e7d8be0df219ad0
#
_cell.length_a   1.000
_cell.length_b   1.000
_cell.length_c   1.000
_cell.angle_alpha   90.00
_cell.angle_beta   90.00
_cell.angle_gamma   90.00
#
_symmetry.space_group_name_H-M   'P 1'
#
loop_
_entity.id
_entity.type
_entity.pdbx_description
1 polymer ?
#
loop_
_entity_poly.entity_id
_entity_poly.type
_entity_poly.pdbx_seq_one_letter_code
_entity_poly.pdbx_strand_id
1 'polypeptide(L)'
;LVTGVQTCALPIWSTGYAGEQLAWFLYKHPNVDVEFYSSHKYADMTYSEIYSNFYSYIDDICVDMETAISKLSDIKVLFIAMPHGKSFEITQKALALGVKVIDLGADYRLKSKDVYEKWYKVKHESEGLLKDAVYGLCELNREAIKKCKLLANPGCYPTATILALTPMLNSDMIDTNSIIVDAKSGVSGAGRAANVASLYTECNESIKAYAVTTHRHTPEIEQELSKASGNDVTICFTPHLVPMNRGILSTCYAKLTKDITEQDIISLYRNFYKDEFFVKIIDGLPETRWVREIGRASCRERVYGECR
;
A
#
# COMPACT_ATOMS: atom_id res chain seq x y z
N LEU A 1 -19.42 5.64 3.37
CA LEU A 1 -19.91 7.02 3.34
C LEU A 1 -19.71 7.63 4.73
N VAL A 2 -18.68 8.44 4.89
CA VAL A 2 -18.55 9.28 6.09
C VAL A 2 -19.40 10.52 5.78
N THR A 3 -20.56 10.62 6.43
CA THR A 3 -21.42 11.78 6.34
C THR A 3 -20.96 12.82 7.38
N GLY A 4 -20.53 13.98 6.92
CA GLY A 4 -20.05 15.09 7.74
C GLY A 4 -18.52 15.27 7.68
N VAL A 5 -18.05 16.44 8.11
CA VAL A 5 -16.62 16.77 8.23
C VAL A 5 -16.00 15.88 9.32
N GLN A 6 -14.87 15.25 9.01
CA GLN A 6 -14.13 14.42 9.95
C GLN A 6 -12.83 15.10 10.30
N THR A 7 -12.60 15.32 11.59
CA THR A 7 -11.30 15.78 12.07
C THR A 7 -10.30 14.64 12.01
N CYS A 8 -9.29 14.78 11.19
CA CYS A 8 -8.24 13.79 10.99
C CYS A 8 -6.89 14.36 11.39
N ALA A 9 -6.10 13.58 12.10
CA ALA A 9 -4.68 13.83 12.18
C ALA A 9 -3.98 13.25 10.96
N LEU A 10 -3.12 14.03 10.35
CA LEU A 10 -2.23 13.50 9.35
C LEU A 10 -1.05 12.75 9.93
N PRO A 11 -0.42 11.93 9.10
CA PRO A 11 0.41 10.84 9.53
C PRO A 11 1.54 11.35 10.40
N ILE A 12 1.69 10.70 11.48
CA ILE A 12 2.94 10.68 12.22
C ILE A 12 4.01 10.20 11.24
N TRP A 13 5.05 11.03 11.05
CA TRP A 13 6.03 10.94 9.98
C TRP A 13 5.49 11.32 8.58
N SER A 14 4.70 12.41 8.55
CA SER A 14 4.11 12.96 7.31
C SER A 14 5.14 13.40 6.26
N THR A 15 6.40 13.47 6.61
CA THR A 15 7.48 14.03 5.79
C THR A 15 8.24 13.00 4.92
N GLY A 16 7.69 11.78 4.77
CA GLY A 16 8.06 10.82 3.72
C GLY A 16 7.21 11.03 2.46
N TYR A 17 7.57 10.41 1.34
CA TYR A 17 6.81 10.54 0.08
C TYR A 17 5.35 10.08 0.18
N ALA A 18 5.07 9.03 0.95
CA ALA A 18 3.70 8.59 1.19
C ALA A 18 2.91 9.62 2.00
N GLY A 19 3.54 10.22 3.02
CA GLY A 19 2.95 11.28 3.82
C GLY A 19 2.67 12.55 3.03
N GLU A 20 3.59 12.97 2.15
CA GLU A 20 3.41 14.09 1.23
C GLU A 20 2.17 13.91 0.34
N GLN A 21 2.03 12.73 -0.28
CA GLN A 21 0.89 12.45 -1.12
C GLN A 21 -0.42 12.40 -0.33
N LEU A 22 -0.39 11.83 0.86
CA LEU A 22 -1.55 11.80 1.74
C LEU A 22 -1.95 13.21 2.18
N ALA A 23 -0.98 14.06 2.53
CA ALA A 23 -1.23 15.48 2.85
C ALA A 23 -2.00 16.17 1.73
N TRP A 24 -1.57 15.97 0.48
CA TRP A 24 -2.24 16.53 -0.69
C TRP A 24 -3.66 16.01 -0.90
N PHE A 25 -3.90 14.71 -0.69
CA PHE A 25 -5.23 14.13 -0.82
C PHE A 25 -6.18 14.62 0.27
N LEU A 26 -5.70 14.72 1.51
CA LEU A 26 -6.52 15.16 2.62
C LEU A 26 -6.81 16.66 2.55
N TYR A 27 -5.84 17.48 2.16
CA TYR A 27 -6.05 18.92 1.92
C TYR A 27 -7.17 19.18 0.92
N LYS A 28 -7.28 18.36 -0.13
CA LYS A 28 -8.34 18.47 -1.15
C LYS A 28 -9.63 17.76 -0.81
N HIS A 29 -9.68 17.02 0.29
CA HIS A 29 -10.83 16.19 0.60
C HIS A 29 -11.97 17.02 1.19
N PRO A 30 -13.19 17.06 0.59
CA PRO A 30 -14.24 18.00 0.99
C PRO A 30 -14.83 17.73 2.39
N ASN A 31 -14.56 16.58 2.99
CA ASN A 31 -15.12 16.14 4.28
C ASN A 31 -14.04 15.85 5.32
N VAL A 32 -12.86 16.42 5.17
CA VAL A 32 -11.73 16.18 6.08
C VAL A 32 -11.12 17.50 6.50
N ASP A 33 -11.01 17.71 7.80
CA ASP A 33 -10.17 18.74 8.41
C ASP A 33 -8.94 18.07 9.00
N VAL A 34 -7.77 18.61 8.70
CA VAL A 34 -6.50 18.13 9.22
C VAL A 34 -6.15 18.88 10.47
N GLU A 35 -6.06 18.18 11.61
CA GLU A 35 -5.77 18.78 12.91
C GLU A 35 -4.29 19.10 13.09
N PHE A 36 -3.40 18.21 12.65
CA PHE A 36 -1.96 18.41 12.72
C PHE A 36 -1.19 17.54 11.73
N TYR A 37 0.00 17.97 11.40
CA TYR A 37 1.04 17.21 10.73
C TYR A 37 2.13 16.88 11.74
N SER A 38 2.64 15.66 11.76
CA SER A 38 3.69 15.28 12.69
C SER A 38 4.94 14.80 11.98
N SER A 39 6.10 15.16 12.50
CA SER A 39 7.39 14.72 12.01
C SER A 39 8.38 14.58 13.16
N HIS A 40 9.17 13.51 13.14
CA HIS A 40 10.27 13.37 14.10
C HIS A 40 11.45 14.29 13.77
N LYS A 41 11.76 14.46 12.48
CA LYS A 41 12.95 15.20 12.03
C LYS A 41 12.69 16.70 11.86
N TYR A 42 11.46 17.07 11.56
CA TYR A 42 11.09 18.41 11.14
C TYR A 42 9.98 18.99 12.04
N ALA A 43 9.98 18.63 13.35
CA ALA A 43 9.15 19.30 14.33
C ALA A 43 9.50 20.80 14.35
N ASP A 44 8.50 21.64 14.62
CA ASP A 44 8.60 23.10 14.66
C ASP A 44 8.86 23.80 13.30
N MET A 45 8.94 23.07 12.21
CA MET A 45 8.99 23.61 10.85
C MET A 45 7.61 23.64 10.23
N THR A 46 7.33 24.64 9.39
CA THR A 46 6.10 24.63 8.58
C THR A 46 6.17 23.53 7.53
N TYR A 47 5.01 22.95 7.19
CA TYR A 47 4.96 21.88 6.18
C TYR A 47 5.45 22.36 4.80
N SER A 48 5.19 23.62 4.45
CA SER A 48 5.64 24.26 3.23
C SER A 48 7.15 24.54 3.18
N GLU A 49 7.83 24.69 4.33
CA GLU A 49 9.32 24.73 4.36
C GLU A 49 9.94 23.37 4.04
N ILE A 50 9.26 22.28 4.39
CA ILE A 50 9.72 20.91 4.12
C ILE A 50 9.46 20.52 2.66
N TYR A 51 8.33 20.96 2.15
CA TYR A 51 7.83 20.69 0.80
C TYR A 51 7.30 21.97 0.16
N SER A 52 8.16 22.68 -0.55
CA SER A 52 7.87 24.00 -1.12
C SER A 52 6.69 24.02 -2.12
N ASN A 53 6.30 22.87 -2.66
CA ASN A 53 5.11 22.73 -3.49
C ASN A 53 3.78 22.95 -2.73
N PHE A 54 3.83 22.97 -1.40
CA PHE A 54 2.68 23.30 -0.54
C PHE A 54 2.63 24.76 -0.08
N TYR A 55 3.53 25.60 -0.56
CA TYR A 55 3.55 27.02 -0.21
C TYR A 55 2.18 27.67 -0.41
N SER A 56 1.67 28.36 0.59
CA SER A 56 0.33 28.95 0.67
C SER A 56 -0.84 27.95 0.59
N TYR A 57 -0.59 26.65 0.66
CA TYR A 57 -1.62 25.62 0.75
C TYR A 57 -1.63 24.93 2.12
N ILE A 58 -0.48 24.57 2.63
CA ILE A 58 -0.32 23.90 3.92
C ILE A 58 0.84 24.59 4.65
N ASP A 59 0.51 25.58 5.45
CA ASP A 59 1.49 26.36 6.25
C ASP A 59 1.44 25.99 7.74
N ASP A 60 0.83 24.84 8.07
CA ASP A 60 0.78 24.30 9.42
C ASP A 60 2.18 23.92 9.90
N ILE A 61 2.44 24.15 11.20
CA ILE A 61 3.68 23.74 11.85
C ILE A 61 3.61 22.26 12.19
N CYS A 62 4.63 21.51 11.82
CA CYS A 62 4.76 20.10 12.17
C CYS A 62 5.00 19.95 13.67
N VAL A 63 4.21 19.12 14.32
CA VAL A 63 4.38 18.79 15.75
C VAL A 63 5.26 17.53 15.92
N ASP A 64 5.85 17.41 17.08
CA ASP A 64 6.57 16.22 17.50
C ASP A 64 5.60 15.06 17.90
N MET A 65 6.17 13.91 18.28
CA MET A 65 5.39 12.73 18.65
C MET A 65 4.63 12.93 19.98
N GLU A 66 5.22 13.61 20.96
CA GLU A 66 4.60 13.81 22.27
C GLU A 66 3.36 14.69 22.13
N THR A 67 3.50 15.80 21.41
CA THR A 67 2.40 16.70 21.07
C THR A 67 1.32 15.97 20.25
N ALA A 68 1.71 15.15 19.25
CA ALA A 68 0.77 14.38 18.48
C ALA A 68 -0.04 13.39 19.33
N ILE A 69 0.60 12.72 20.29
CA ILE A 69 -0.07 11.81 21.23
C ILE A 69 -1.05 12.58 22.12
N SER A 70 -0.69 13.78 22.59
CA SER A 70 -1.57 14.58 23.46
C SER A 70 -2.85 15.04 22.75
N LYS A 71 -2.82 15.17 21.43
CA LYS A 71 -3.96 15.58 20.58
C LYS A 71 -4.83 14.42 20.09
N LEU A 72 -4.55 13.18 20.46
CA LEU A 72 -5.31 12.02 19.96
C LEU A 72 -6.79 12.06 20.33
N SER A 73 -7.18 12.68 21.45
CA SER A 73 -8.58 12.82 21.85
C SER A 73 -9.40 13.73 20.93
N ASP A 74 -8.74 14.59 20.19
CA ASP A 74 -9.37 15.66 19.39
C ASP A 74 -9.68 15.20 17.95
N ILE A 75 -9.23 13.99 17.59
CA ILE A 75 -9.34 13.45 16.24
C ILE A 75 -10.21 12.20 16.19
N LYS A 76 -10.73 11.90 15.02
CA LYS A 76 -11.53 10.68 14.75
C LYS A 76 -10.77 9.63 13.96
N VAL A 77 -9.81 10.03 13.15
CA VAL A 77 -9.01 9.16 12.29
C VAL A 77 -7.55 9.55 12.38
N LEU A 78 -6.69 8.58 12.62
CA LEU A 78 -5.24 8.72 12.63
C LEU A 78 -4.65 7.96 11.44
N PHE A 79 -3.87 8.64 10.63
CA PHE A 79 -3.02 8.01 9.62
C PHE A 79 -1.60 7.86 10.16
N ILE A 80 -1.00 6.69 9.97
CA ILE A 80 0.36 6.39 10.42
C ILE A 80 1.21 6.02 9.20
N ALA A 81 2.32 6.76 8.95
CA ALA A 81 3.27 6.49 7.88
C ALA A 81 4.68 6.24 8.44
N MET A 82 4.76 5.57 9.57
CA MET A 82 6.00 5.29 10.30
C MET A 82 6.79 4.11 9.69
N PRO A 83 8.11 4.05 9.93
CA PRO A 83 8.85 2.83 9.69
C PRO A 83 8.27 1.65 10.47
N HIS A 84 8.38 0.45 9.91
CA HIS A 84 7.93 -0.77 10.59
C HIS A 84 8.55 -0.92 11.99
N GLY A 85 7.77 -1.46 12.92
CA GLY A 85 8.14 -1.61 14.33
C GLY A 85 8.02 -0.33 15.17
N LYS A 86 7.45 0.73 14.63
CA LYS A 86 7.32 2.02 15.35
C LYS A 86 5.88 2.49 15.55
N SER A 87 4.90 1.79 14.97
CA SER A 87 3.49 2.21 15.07
C SER A 87 2.76 1.65 16.30
N PHE A 88 3.32 0.68 17.02
CA PHE A 88 2.60 -0.10 18.03
C PHE A 88 2.01 0.76 19.16
N GLU A 89 2.82 1.57 19.82
CA GLU A 89 2.40 2.38 20.97
C GLU A 89 1.28 3.36 20.61
N ILE A 90 1.46 4.11 19.53
CA ILE A 90 0.49 5.13 19.16
C ILE A 90 -0.80 4.49 18.63
N THR A 91 -0.72 3.37 17.93
CA THR A 91 -1.90 2.60 17.51
C THR A 91 -2.73 2.16 18.70
N GLN A 92 -2.08 1.60 19.74
CA GLN A 92 -2.77 1.17 20.96
C GLN A 92 -3.44 2.34 21.68
N LYS A 93 -2.73 3.48 21.82
CA LYS A 93 -3.26 4.69 22.46
C LYS A 93 -4.46 5.26 21.67
N ALA A 94 -4.34 5.37 20.35
CA ALA A 94 -5.41 5.88 19.50
C ALA A 94 -6.67 5.00 19.57
N LEU A 95 -6.51 3.69 19.46
CA LEU A 95 -7.63 2.75 19.55
C LEU A 95 -8.31 2.76 20.93
N ALA A 96 -7.55 2.91 22.01
CA ALA A 96 -8.08 3.03 23.37
C ALA A 96 -8.95 4.29 23.55
N LEU A 97 -8.65 5.37 22.83
CA LEU A 97 -9.45 6.60 22.78
C LEU A 97 -10.61 6.54 21.76
N GLY A 98 -10.80 5.41 21.09
CA GLY A 98 -11.84 5.24 20.07
C GLY A 98 -11.53 5.83 18.70
N VAL A 99 -10.30 6.29 18.50
CA VAL A 99 -9.81 6.83 17.22
C VAL A 99 -9.61 5.68 16.23
N LYS A 100 -10.08 5.84 15.00
CA LYS A 100 -9.79 4.88 13.92
C LYS A 100 -8.37 5.07 13.43
N VAL A 101 -7.67 3.98 13.17
CA VAL A 101 -6.28 4.00 12.72
C VAL A 101 -6.17 3.43 11.31
N ILE A 102 -5.47 4.16 10.44
CA ILE A 102 -5.06 3.73 9.10
C ILE A 102 -3.52 3.69 9.10
N ASP A 103 -2.97 2.48 9.18
CA ASP A 103 -1.52 2.28 9.18
C ASP A 103 -1.03 2.01 7.74
N LEU A 104 -0.21 2.93 7.21
CA LEU A 104 0.46 2.79 5.93
C LEU A 104 1.75 1.95 6.06
N GLY A 105 2.18 1.72 7.30
CA GLY A 105 3.30 0.83 7.62
C GLY A 105 2.96 -0.65 7.40
N ALA A 106 3.86 -1.51 7.84
CA ALA A 106 3.70 -2.95 7.64
C ALA A 106 3.25 -3.71 8.89
N ASP A 107 3.11 -3.00 10.02
CA ASP A 107 3.04 -3.61 11.34
C ASP A 107 1.79 -4.47 11.56
N TYR A 108 0.72 -4.21 10.81
CA TYR A 108 -0.56 -4.91 10.96
C TYR A 108 -1.02 -5.68 9.71
N ARG A 109 -0.18 -5.78 8.66
CA ARG A 109 -0.55 -6.45 7.40
C ARG A 109 -0.59 -7.98 7.53
N LEU A 110 0.39 -8.54 8.26
CA LEU A 110 0.52 -9.98 8.42
C LEU A 110 -0.28 -10.46 9.62
N LYS A 111 -0.98 -11.58 9.46
CA LYS A 111 -1.81 -12.17 10.53
C LYS A 111 -0.99 -12.98 11.54
N SER A 112 0.19 -13.47 11.14
CA SER A 112 1.12 -14.20 12.01
C SER A 112 2.23 -13.30 12.52
N LYS A 113 2.36 -13.20 13.84
CA LYS A 113 3.48 -12.55 14.50
C LYS A 113 4.82 -13.16 14.10
N ASP A 114 4.90 -14.47 14.08
CA ASP A 114 6.17 -15.19 13.78
C ASP A 114 6.62 -14.90 12.35
N VAL A 115 5.69 -14.84 11.40
CA VAL A 115 5.98 -14.45 10.01
C VAL A 115 6.44 -13.00 9.97
N TYR A 116 5.78 -12.09 10.68
CA TYR A 116 6.19 -10.69 10.76
C TYR A 116 7.63 -10.58 11.32
N GLU A 117 7.91 -11.16 12.47
CA GLU A 117 9.23 -11.10 13.12
C GLU A 117 10.33 -11.73 12.25
N LYS A 118 10.00 -12.85 11.57
CA LYS A 118 10.92 -13.50 10.62
C LYS A 118 11.33 -12.57 9.48
N TRP A 119 10.37 -11.85 8.89
CA TRP A 119 10.60 -11.05 7.68
C TRP A 119 11.04 -9.62 7.96
N TYR A 120 10.52 -8.99 9.00
CA TYR A 120 10.83 -7.60 9.35
C TYR A 120 12.00 -7.47 10.33
N LYS A 121 12.42 -8.57 11.00
CA LYS A 121 13.49 -8.61 12.00
C LYS A 121 13.26 -7.65 13.18
N VAL A 122 12.01 -7.42 13.51
CA VAL A 122 11.54 -6.57 14.61
C VAL A 122 10.52 -7.36 15.41
N LYS A 123 10.60 -7.26 16.74
CA LYS A 123 9.62 -7.88 17.65
C LYS A 123 8.27 -7.16 17.50
N HIS A 124 7.19 -7.93 17.41
CA HIS A 124 5.84 -7.38 17.32
C HIS A 124 5.25 -7.15 18.71
N GLU A 125 5.05 -5.89 19.10
CA GLU A 125 4.68 -5.51 20.48
C GLU A 125 3.16 -5.36 20.69
N SER A 126 2.34 -5.55 19.65
CA SER A 126 0.87 -5.46 19.72
C SER A 126 0.18 -6.62 19.01
N GLU A 127 0.64 -7.85 19.26
CA GLU A 127 0.11 -9.09 18.64
C GLU A 127 -1.42 -9.20 18.75
N GLY A 128 -1.99 -8.81 19.90
CA GLY A 128 -3.44 -8.87 20.13
C GLY A 128 -4.28 -8.08 19.11
N LEU A 129 -3.69 -7.07 18.45
CA LEU A 129 -4.37 -6.25 17.43
C LEU A 129 -4.33 -6.87 16.03
N LEU A 130 -3.48 -7.87 15.77
CA LEU A 130 -3.35 -8.50 14.45
C LEU A 130 -4.67 -9.14 13.96
N LYS A 131 -5.43 -9.72 14.89
CA LYS A 131 -6.73 -10.35 14.58
C LYS A 131 -7.80 -9.33 14.17
N ASP A 132 -7.73 -8.11 14.75
CA ASP A 132 -8.72 -7.05 14.56
C ASP A 132 -8.37 -6.13 13.37
N ALA A 133 -7.11 -6.15 12.93
CA ALA A 133 -6.65 -5.39 11.79
C ALA A 133 -7.28 -5.90 10.49
N VAL A 134 -7.87 -5.00 9.71
CA VAL A 134 -8.42 -5.32 8.40
C VAL A 134 -7.42 -4.94 7.31
N TYR A 135 -7.15 -5.87 6.41
CA TYR A 135 -6.28 -5.61 5.25
C TYR A 135 -6.95 -4.64 4.28
N GLY A 136 -6.33 -3.50 4.05
CA GLY A 136 -6.92 -2.30 3.47
C GLY A 136 -7.04 -2.28 1.94
N LEU A 137 -7.07 -3.43 1.27
CA LEU A 137 -7.33 -3.50 -0.16
C LEU A 137 -8.84 -3.36 -0.41
N CYS A 138 -9.24 -2.14 -0.78
CA CYS A 138 -10.65 -1.72 -0.82
C CYS A 138 -11.50 -2.56 -1.77
N GLU A 139 -10.93 -2.94 -2.88
CA GLU A 139 -11.61 -3.72 -3.92
C GLU A 139 -12.01 -5.12 -3.46
N LEU A 140 -11.28 -5.68 -2.49
CA LEU A 140 -11.53 -7.03 -1.98
C LEU A 140 -12.17 -7.06 -0.59
N ASN A 141 -11.99 -6.02 0.22
CA ASN A 141 -12.36 -6.03 1.64
C ASN A 141 -13.31 -4.88 2.04
N ARG A 142 -14.02 -4.26 1.10
CA ARG A 142 -14.82 -3.03 1.30
C ARG A 142 -15.74 -3.07 2.52
N GLU A 143 -16.50 -4.14 2.68
CA GLU A 143 -17.48 -4.24 3.78
C GLU A 143 -16.82 -4.41 5.17
N ALA A 144 -15.67 -5.07 5.22
CA ALA A 144 -14.87 -5.17 6.44
C ALA A 144 -14.22 -3.81 6.78
N ILE A 145 -13.71 -3.10 5.76
CA ILE A 145 -13.08 -1.79 5.91
C ILE A 145 -14.06 -0.75 6.46
N LYS A 146 -15.31 -0.75 6.00
CA LYS A 146 -16.35 0.16 6.52
C LYS A 146 -16.55 0.04 8.03
N LYS A 147 -16.31 -1.14 8.60
CA LYS A 147 -16.57 -1.47 10.00
C LYS A 147 -15.32 -1.47 10.87
N CYS A 148 -14.13 -1.45 10.28
CA CYS A 148 -12.87 -1.59 11.02
C CYS A 148 -12.54 -0.36 11.86
N LYS A 149 -11.77 -0.60 12.92
CA LYS A 149 -11.12 0.44 13.73
C LYS A 149 -9.64 0.55 13.41
N LEU A 150 -9.03 -0.54 12.95
CA LEU A 150 -7.64 -0.62 12.54
C LEU A 150 -7.57 -1.14 11.09
N LEU A 151 -7.06 -0.32 10.19
CA LEU A 151 -6.84 -0.65 8.79
C LEU A 151 -5.33 -0.76 8.54
N ALA A 152 -4.91 -1.91 8.03
CA ALA A 152 -3.55 -2.15 7.56
C ALA A 152 -3.48 -1.90 6.06
N ASN A 153 -2.95 -0.74 5.66
CA ASN A 153 -2.87 -0.36 4.25
C ASN A 153 -1.86 -1.25 3.50
N PRO A 154 -2.22 -1.84 2.35
CA PRO A 154 -1.37 -2.73 1.59
C PRO A 154 -0.01 -2.15 1.18
N GLY A 155 0.98 -3.01 1.00
CA GLY A 155 2.20 -2.65 0.29
C GLY A 155 1.93 -2.38 -1.20
N CYS A 156 2.85 -1.67 -1.85
CA CYS A 156 2.68 -1.26 -3.24
C CYS A 156 2.71 -2.45 -4.23
N TYR A 157 3.67 -3.35 -4.10
CA TYR A 157 3.70 -4.58 -4.89
C TYR A 157 2.55 -5.54 -4.57
N PRO A 158 2.19 -5.76 -3.28
CA PRO A 158 1.00 -6.53 -2.93
C PRO A 158 -0.27 -6.00 -3.58
N THR A 159 -0.50 -4.68 -3.56
CA THR A 159 -1.67 -4.08 -4.21
C THR A 159 -1.76 -4.49 -5.68
N ALA A 160 -0.69 -4.30 -6.44
CA ALA A 160 -0.67 -4.65 -7.87
C ALA A 160 -0.87 -6.15 -8.11
N THR A 161 -0.12 -6.98 -7.39
CA THR A 161 -0.08 -8.42 -7.59
C THR A 161 -1.36 -9.12 -7.15
N ILE A 162 -1.91 -8.73 -5.99
CA ILE A 162 -3.13 -9.33 -5.45
C ILE A 162 -4.33 -9.00 -6.35
N LEU A 163 -4.46 -7.74 -6.80
CA LEU A 163 -5.51 -7.38 -7.75
C LEU A 163 -5.36 -8.13 -9.08
N ALA A 164 -4.12 -8.36 -9.54
CA ALA A 164 -3.89 -9.12 -10.77
C ALA A 164 -4.34 -10.59 -10.67
N LEU A 165 -4.02 -11.26 -9.58
CA LEU A 165 -4.16 -12.71 -9.49
C LEU A 165 -5.47 -13.19 -8.84
N THR A 166 -6.10 -12.37 -8.01
CA THR A 166 -7.29 -12.76 -7.25
C THR A 166 -8.44 -13.31 -8.12
N PRO A 167 -8.83 -12.71 -9.25
CA PRO A 167 -9.94 -13.25 -10.04
C PRO A 167 -9.69 -14.67 -10.53
N MET A 168 -8.48 -14.95 -10.99
CA MET A 168 -8.09 -16.27 -11.49
C MET A 168 -8.01 -17.32 -10.37
N LEU A 169 -7.50 -16.92 -9.19
CA LEU A 169 -7.43 -17.80 -8.02
C LEU A 169 -8.81 -18.11 -7.45
N ASN A 170 -9.68 -17.11 -7.33
CA ASN A 170 -11.07 -17.32 -6.87
C ASN A 170 -11.88 -18.24 -7.77
N SER A 171 -11.45 -18.43 -9.02
CA SER A 171 -12.11 -19.26 -10.04
C SER A 171 -11.40 -20.59 -10.27
N ASP A 172 -10.37 -20.91 -9.48
CA ASP A 172 -9.53 -22.12 -9.63
C ASP A 172 -8.98 -22.30 -11.06
N MET A 173 -8.58 -21.19 -11.68
CA MET A 173 -8.11 -21.18 -13.07
C MET A 173 -6.59 -21.26 -13.21
N ILE A 174 -5.84 -21.07 -12.14
CA ILE A 174 -4.37 -21.12 -12.13
C ILE A 174 -3.85 -22.01 -11.00
N ASP A 175 -2.70 -22.64 -11.28
CA ASP A 175 -1.97 -23.46 -10.31
C ASP A 175 -1.27 -22.57 -9.26
N THR A 176 -1.64 -22.74 -7.99
CA THR A 176 -1.14 -21.97 -6.84
C THR A 176 0.36 -22.08 -6.61
N ASN A 177 1.01 -23.11 -7.16
CA ASN A 177 2.44 -23.37 -7.03
C ASN A 177 3.27 -22.93 -8.24
N SER A 178 2.62 -22.39 -9.28
CA SER A 178 3.28 -22.00 -10.53
C SER A 178 3.46 -20.50 -10.70
N ILE A 179 3.09 -19.70 -9.69
CA ILE A 179 2.99 -18.24 -9.80
C ILE A 179 4.38 -17.59 -9.76
N ILE A 180 4.67 -16.83 -10.81
CA ILE A 180 5.87 -15.99 -10.89
C ILE A 180 5.42 -14.53 -10.98
N VAL A 181 6.02 -13.67 -10.17
CA VAL A 181 5.75 -12.23 -10.15
C VAL A 181 7.04 -11.49 -10.44
N ASP A 182 7.13 -10.94 -11.65
CA ASP A 182 8.26 -10.14 -12.11
C ASP A 182 7.85 -8.66 -12.14
N ALA A 183 8.24 -7.91 -11.11
CA ALA A 183 7.73 -6.56 -10.87
C ALA A 183 8.80 -5.49 -11.03
N LYS A 184 8.44 -4.36 -11.65
CA LYS A 184 9.29 -3.19 -11.89
C LYS A 184 8.71 -2.00 -11.12
N SER A 185 9.54 -1.35 -10.31
CA SER A 185 9.15 -0.18 -9.50
C SER A 185 10.02 1.02 -9.78
N GLY A 186 9.41 2.19 -9.78
CA GLY A 186 10.12 3.45 -9.75
C GLY A 186 10.86 3.69 -8.43
N VAL A 187 11.87 4.56 -8.48
CA VAL A 187 12.85 4.79 -7.40
C VAL A 187 12.22 5.39 -6.15
N SER A 188 11.17 6.19 -6.27
CA SER A 188 10.47 6.78 -5.10
C SER A 188 9.88 5.73 -4.15
N GLY A 189 9.67 4.48 -4.62
CA GLY A 189 9.25 3.36 -3.78
C GLY A 189 10.26 2.99 -2.69
N ALA A 190 11.53 3.34 -2.85
CA ALA A 190 12.56 3.17 -1.83
C ALA A 190 12.49 4.19 -0.68
N GLY A 191 11.62 5.21 -0.79
CA GLY A 191 11.45 6.27 0.20
C GLY A 191 12.38 7.46 0.00
N ARG A 192 12.20 8.49 0.85
CA ARG A 192 12.91 9.78 0.76
C ARG A 192 14.32 9.77 1.37
N ALA A 193 14.65 8.75 2.15
CA ALA A 193 15.97 8.68 2.78
C ALA A 193 17.05 8.58 1.70
N ALA A 194 18.11 9.40 1.84
CA ALA A 194 19.25 9.37 0.94
C ALA A 194 19.95 8.02 1.00
N ASN A 195 20.07 7.36 -0.15
CA ASN A 195 20.73 6.08 -0.31
C ASN A 195 21.49 6.12 -1.64
N VAL A 196 22.72 5.59 -1.67
CA VAL A 196 23.53 5.54 -2.88
C VAL A 196 22.75 4.92 -4.04
N ALA A 197 22.04 3.82 -3.81
CA ALA A 197 21.27 3.11 -4.84
C ALA A 197 20.11 3.92 -5.44
N SER A 198 19.70 5.02 -4.81
CA SER A 198 18.64 5.92 -5.28
C SER A 198 19.15 7.28 -5.74
N LEU A 199 20.48 7.51 -5.74
CA LEU A 199 21.05 8.71 -6.33
C LEU A 199 20.81 8.71 -7.85
N TYR A 200 20.57 9.89 -8.41
CA TYR A 200 20.26 10.03 -9.83
C TYR A 200 21.29 9.37 -10.74
N THR A 201 22.58 9.58 -10.47
CA THR A 201 23.70 9.01 -11.24
C THR A 201 23.83 7.49 -11.11
N GLU A 202 23.28 6.89 -10.05
CA GLU A 202 23.36 5.46 -9.79
C GLU A 202 22.13 4.69 -10.30
N CYS A 203 20.97 5.34 -10.31
CA CYS A 203 19.73 4.72 -10.74
C CYS A 203 19.30 5.06 -12.16
N ASN A 204 19.80 6.17 -12.73
CA ASN A 204 19.51 6.53 -14.10
C ASN A 204 20.18 5.54 -15.07
N GLU A 205 19.48 5.21 -16.18
CA GLU A 205 19.95 4.25 -17.20
C GLU A 205 20.30 2.85 -16.65
N SER A 206 19.78 2.49 -15.47
CA SER A 206 20.06 1.22 -14.79
C SER A 206 18.79 0.50 -14.37
N ILE A 207 18.71 -0.78 -14.67
CA ILE A 207 17.66 -1.69 -14.18
C ILE A 207 18.32 -2.79 -13.36
N LYS A 208 17.84 -3.00 -12.12
CA LYS A 208 18.40 -4.06 -11.28
C LYS A 208 17.31 -4.77 -10.47
N ALA A 209 17.43 -6.09 -10.35
CA ALA A 209 16.70 -6.84 -9.36
C ALA A 209 17.24 -6.54 -7.96
N TYR A 210 16.37 -6.56 -6.95
CA TYR A 210 16.77 -6.38 -5.56
C TYR A 210 15.95 -7.27 -4.63
N ALA A 211 16.50 -7.56 -3.46
CA ALA A 211 15.86 -8.37 -2.43
C ALA A 211 15.17 -9.66 -2.96
N VAL A 212 15.77 -10.30 -3.98
CA VAL A 212 15.30 -11.57 -4.53
C VAL A 212 15.22 -12.60 -3.40
N THR A 213 14.12 -13.33 -3.28
CA THR A 213 13.81 -14.28 -2.20
C THR A 213 13.69 -13.69 -0.77
N THR A 214 14.05 -12.43 -0.58
CA THR A 214 14.12 -11.79 0.76
C THR A 214 13.23 -10.56 0.90
N HIS A 215 12.47 -10.23 -0.13
CA HIS A 215 11.61 -9.04 -0.12
C HIS A 215 10.43 -9.21 0.84
N ARG A 216 10.24 -8.25 1.74
CA ARG A 216 9.23 -8.27 2.81
C ARG A 216 7.78 -8.31 2.34
N HIS A 217 7.50 -8.02 1.08
CA HIS A 217 6.16 -8.16 0.50
C HIS A 217 5.82 -9.59 0.09
N THR A 218 6.79 -10.51 0.02
CA THR A 218 6.52 -11.92 -0.34
C THR A 218 5.45 -12.55 0.55
N PRO A 219 5.63 -12.59 1.89
CA PRO A 219 4.64 -13.22 2.77
C PRO A 219 3.29 -12.49 2.77
N GLU A 220 3.27 -11.18 2.51
CA GLU A 220 2.04 -10.40 2.40
C GLU A 220 1.24 -10.81 1.15
N ILE A 221 1.91 -10.99 0.02
CA ILE A 221 1.28 -11.45 -1.23
C ILE A 221 0.78 -12.88 -1.06
N GLU A 222 1.63 -13.79 -0.57
CA GLU A 222 1.27 -15.19 -0.35
C GLU A 222 0.07 -15.33 0.60
N GLN A 223 0.03 -14.59 1.69
CA GLN A 223 -1.09 -14.57 2.64
C GLN A 223 -2.42 -14.21 1.96
N GLU A 224 -2.46 -13.12 1.22
CA GLU A 224 -3.71 -12.65 0.64
C GLU A 224 -4.14 -13.48 -0.58
N LEU A 225 -3.19 -13.99 -1.36
CA LEU A 225 -3.49 -14.91 -2.45
C LEU A 225 -3.95 -16.28 -1.93
N SER A 226 -3.37 -16.79 -0.84
CA SER A 226 -3.85 -18.01 -0.19
C SER A 226 -5.27 -17.86 0.35
N LYS A 227 -5.59 -16.70 0.92
CA LYS A 227 -6.96 -16.37 1.34
C LYS A 227 -7.91 -16.36 0.14
N ALA A 228 -7.50 -15.83 -1.00
CA ALA A 228 -8.31 -15.77 -2.22
C ALA A 228 -8.54 -17.15 -2.83
N SER A 229 -7.53 -18.01 -2.87
CA SER A 229 -7.64 -19.37 -3.46
C SER A 229 -8.28 -20.39 -2.51
N GLY A 230 -8.28 -20.13 -1.20
CA GLY A 230 -8.64 -21.13 -0.18
C GLY A 230 -7.58 -22.23 0.01
N ASN A 231 -6.43 -22.13 -0.66
CA ASN A 231 -5.29 -23.04 -0.60
C ASN A 231 -4.00 -22.27 -0.38
N ASP A 232 -2.96 -22.95 0.10
CA ASP A 232 -1.64 -22.34 0.23
C ASP A 232 -1.09 -21.93 -1.15
N VAL A 233 -0.65 -20.68 -1.24
CA VAL A 233 -0.01 -20.11 -2.42
C VAL A 233 1.44 -19.81 -2.13
N THR A 234 2.33 -20.26 -3.00
CA THR A 234 3.75 -19.88 -2.97
C THR A 234 4.11 -19.19 -4.27
N ILE A 235 4.84 -18.07 -4.16
CA ILE A 235 5.24 -17.28 -5.33
C ILE A 235 6.75 -17.20 -5.51
N CYS A 236 7.18 -17.12 -6.77
CA CYS A 236 8.52 -16.64 -7.10
C CYS A 236 8.43 -15.14 -7.38
N PHE A 237 8.84 -14.30 -6.42
CA PHE A 237 8.75 -12.85 -6.51
C PHE A 237 10.11 -12.20 -6.74
N THR A 238 10.24 -11.49 -7.85
CA THR A 238 11.46 -10.77 -8.23
C THR A 238 11.14 -9.30 -8.50
N PRO A 239 11.35 -8.41 -7.52
CA PRO A 239 11.21 -6.97 -7.74
C PRO A 239 12.43 -6.37 -8.40
N HIS A 240 12.21 -5.37 -9.26
CA HIS A 240 13.26 -4.59 -9.92
C HIS A 240 13.09 -3.10 -9.64
N LEU A 241 14.19 -2.42 -9.50
CA LEU A 241 14.25 -0.97 -9.54
C LEU A 241 14.55 -0.52 -10.97
N VAL A 242 13.74 0.39 -11.50
CA VAL A 242 13.87 0.89 -12.87
C VAL A 242 14.02 2.42 -12.88
N PRO A 243 14.67 3.02 -13.93
CA PRO A 243 15.01 4.44 -13.97
C PRO A 243 13.78 5.31 -14.27
N MET A 244 12.79 5.26 -13.40
CA MET A 244 11.63 6.15 -13.39
C MET A 244 11.32 6.61 -11.97
N ASN A 245 10.68 7.74 -11.80
CA ASN A 245 10.35 8.25 -10.46
C ASN A 245 9.28 7.42 -9.78
N ARG A 246 8.14 7.19 -10.42
CA ARG A 246 6.92 6.58 -9.84
C ARG A 246 6.32 5.56 -10.78
N GLY A 247 5.55 4.65 -10.20
CA GLY A 247 4.81 3.61 -10.90
C GLY A 247 5.32 2.21 -10.59
N ILE A 248 4.46 1.23 -10.78
CA ILE A 248 4.78 -0.21 -10.70
C ILE A 248 4.19 -0.88 -11.94
N LEU A 249 4.99 -1.69 -12.59
CA LEU A 249 4.54 -2.69 -13.56
C LEU A 249 4.79 -4.06 -12.95
N SER A 250 3.72 -4.79 -12.64
CA SER A 250 3.79 -6.15 -12.13
C SER A 250 3.36 -7.12 -13.24
N THR A 251 4.28 -7.93 -13.72
CA THR A 251 4.00 -8.98 -14.69
C THR A 251 3.89 -10.31 -13.97
N CYS A 252 2.71 -10.92 -14.01
CA CYS A 252 2.43 -12.16 -13.33
C CYS A 252 2.27 -13.29 -14.35
N TYR A 253 2.90 -14.43 -14.07
CA TYR A 253 2.80 -15.64 -14.89
C TYR A 253 2.27 -16.77 -14.00
N ALA A 254 1.39 -17.60 -14.55
CA ALA A 254 0.90 -18.79 -13.88
C ALA A 254 0.45 -19.84 -14.92
N LYS A 255 0.51 -21.11 -14.54
CA LYS A 255 -0.03 -22.19 -15.37
C LYS A 255 -1.54 -22.26 -15.21
N LEU A 256 -2.25 -22.38 -16.33
CA LEU A 256 -3.69 -22.65 -16.31
C LEU A 256 -3.96 -24.09 -15.81
N THR A 257 -5.01 -24.25 -15.03
CA THR A 257 -5.52 -25.56 -14.55
C THR A 257 -6.61 -26.12 -15.44
N LYS A 258 -7.14 -25.29 -16.34
CA LYS A 258 -8.27 -25.61 -17.23
C LYS A 258 -7.97 -25.10 -18.63
N ASP A 259 -8.65 -25.66 -19.62
CA ASP A 259 -8.67 -25.10 -20.96
C ASP A 259 -9.62 -23.90 -20.99
N ILE A 260 -9.05 -22.69 -21.15
CA ILE A 260 -9.74 -21.42 -20.99
C ILE A 260 -9.29 -20.49 -22.12
N THR A 261 -10.24 -19.80 -22.75
CA THR A 261 -9.92 -18.81 -23.78
C THR A 261 -9.52 -17.45 -23.20
N GLU A 262 -8.78 -16.66 -23.98
CA GLU A 262 -8.48 -15.27 -23.63
C GLU A 262 -9.75 -14.47 -23.33
N GLN A 263 -10.82 -14.69 -24.10
CA GLN A 263 -12.09 -14.01 -23.95
C GLN A 263 -12.79 -14.35 -22.61
N ASP A 264 -12.66 -15.59 -22.14
CA ASP A 264 -13.18 -16.01 -20.83
C ASP A 264 -12.44 -15.27 -19.69
N ILE A 265 -11.12 -15.16 -19.80
CA ILE A 265 -10.30 -14.44 -18.84
C ILE A 265 -10.65 -12.95 -18.82
N ILE A 266 -10.73 -12.29 -19.98
CA ILE A 266 -11.13 -10.88 -20.07
C ILE A 266 -12.52 -10.66 -19.45
N SER A 267 -13.46 -11.53 -19.75
CA SER A 267 -14.82 -11.48 -19.22
C SER A 267 -14.85 -11.65 -17.69
N LEU A 268 -14.04 -12.58 -17.16
CA LEU A 268 -13.87 -12.78 -15.74
C LEU A 268 -13.41 -11.49 -15.03
N TYR A 269 -12.33 -10.87 -15.52
CA TYR A 269 -11.79 -9.65 -14.91
C TYR A 269 -12.75 -8.46 -15.01
N ARG A 270 -13.39 -8.27 -16.17
CA ARG A 270 -14.39 -7.22 -16.35
C ARG A 270 -15.57 -7.39 -15.41
N ASN A 271 -16.05 -8.62 -15.21
CA ASN A 271 -17.14 -8.90 -14.28
C ASN A 271 -16.71 -8.74 -12.83
N PHE A 272 -15.50 -9.20 -12.48
CA PHE A 272 -15.01 -9.14 -11.11
C PHE A 272 -14.81 -7.71 -10.62
N TYR A 273 -14.26 -6.82 -11.46
CA TYR A 273 -13.95 -5.43 -11.13
C TYR A 273 -14.92 -4.40 -11.71
N LYS A 274 -16.11 -4.79 -12.17
CA LYS A 274 -17.07 -3.90 -12.85
C LYS A 274 -17.45 -2.65 -12.03
N ASP A 275 -17.53 -2.82 -10.72
CA ASP A 275 -17.95 -1.76 -9.79
C ASP A 275 -16.75 -1.06 -9.11
N GLU A 276 -15.51 -1.41 -9.50
CA GLU A 276 -14.29 -0.88 -8.91
C GLU A 276 -13.72 0.29 -9.71
N PHE A 277 -13.86 1.50 -9.15
CA PHE A 277 -13.49 2.74 -9.84
C PHE A 277 -11.99 2.78 -10.19
N PHE A 278 -11.12 2.24 -9.32
CA PHE A 278 -9.68 2.33 -9.47
C PHE A 278 -9.04 1.18 -10.26
N VAL A 279 -9.77 0.11 -10.53
CA VAL A 279 -9.31 -1.00 -11.38
C VAL A 279 -9.91 -0.84 -12.76
N LYS A 280 -9.06 -0.80 -13.79
CA LYS A 280 -9.48 -0.68 -15.19
C LYS A 280 -8.92 -1.82 -16.01
N ILE A 281 -9.83 -2.61 -16.61
CA ILE A 281 -9.49 -3.64 -17.56
C ILE A 281 -9.45 -3.02 -18.95
N ILE A 282 -8.30 -3.05 -19.60
CA ILE A 282 -8.05 -2.39 -20.87
C ILE A 282 -7.80 -3.40 -21.99
N ASP A 283 -8.04 -3.01 -23.24
CA ASP A 283 -7.82 -3.84 -24.43
C ASP A 283 -6.41 -3.68 -25.02
N GLY A 284 -5.48 -3.12 -24.30
CA GLY A 284 -4.10 -2.89 -24.71
C GLY A 284 -3.11 -3.28 -23.61
N LEU A 285 -1.82 -3.09 -23.87
CA LEU A 285 -0.79 -3.23 -22.85
C LEU A 285 -0.75 -2.00 -21.95
N PRO A 286 -0.76 -2.16 -20.61
CA PRO A 286 -0.66 -1.03 -19.72
C PRO A 286 0.74 -0.42 -19.75
N GLU A 287 0.81 0.90 -19.59
CA GLU A 287 2.04 1.64 -19.40
C GLU A 287 2.01 2.38 -18.07
N THR A 288 3.12 2.42 -17.35
CA THR A 288 3.23 3.12 -16.06
C THR A 288 2.94 4.61 -16.17
N ARG A 289 3.23 5.26 -17.30
CA ARG A 289 2.93 6.68 -17.52
C ARG A 289 1.44 7.01 -17.57
N TRP A 290 0.56 6.04 -17.90
CA TRP A 290 -0.88 6.27 -17.98
C TRP A 290 -1.53 6.44 -16.60
N VAL A 291 -0.89 5.93 -15.55
CA VAL A 291 -1.37 6.06 -14.17
C VAL A 291 -0.61 7.13 -13.37
N ARG A 292 0.38 7.75 -14.00
CA ARG A 292 1.13 8.87 -13.43
C ARG A 292 0.20 10.09 -13.31
N GLU A 293 0.29 10.81 -12.22
CA GLU A 293 -0.39 12.10 -11.98
C GLU A 293 -1.93 12.04 -11.84
N ILE A 294 -2.57 10.89 -12.01
CA ILE A 294 -4.00 10.75 -11.71
C ILE A 294 -4.29 10.61 -10.21
N GLY A 295 -3.26 10.80 -9.38
CA GLY A 295 -3.36 10.90 -7.94
C GLY A 295 -3.77 9.61 -7.22
N ARG A 296 -3.51 8.44 -7.82
CA ARG A 296 -3.99 7.16 -7.31
C ARG A 296 -3.02 6.04 -7.67
N ALA A 297 -2.77 5.14 -6.74
CA ALA A 297 -2.25 3.82 -7.04
C ALA A 297 -3.34 3.04 -7.77
N SER A 298 -3.59 3.33 -9.04
CA SER A 298 -4.50 2.55 -9.86
C SER A 298 -3.71 1.47 -10.58
N CYS A 299 -3.98 0.24 -10.25
CA CYS A 299 -3.60 -0.89 -11.08
C CYS A 299 -4.48 -0.86 -12.33
N ARG A 300 -3.88 -0.60 -13.47
CA ARG A 300 -4.48 -0.94 -14.75
C ARG A 300 -3.83 -2.21 -15.20
N GLU A 301 -4.60 -3.25 -15.35
CA GLU A 301 -4.08 -4.57 -15.68
C GLU A 301 -4.69 -5.10 -16.96
N ARG A 302 -3.86 -5.71 -17.77
CA ARG A 302 -4.24 -6.64 -18.82
C ARG A 302 -3.68 -8.00 -18.45
N VAL A 303 -4.54 -9.00 -18.49
CA VAL A 303 -4.14 -10.40 -18.36
C VAL A 303 -3.86 -10.95 -19.75
N TYR A 304 -2.67 -11.51 -19.94
CA TYR A 304 -2.36 -12.33 -21.09
C TYR A 304 -2.57 -13.79 -20.72
N GLY A 305 -3.51 -14.43 -21.37
CA GLY A 305 -3.61 -15.86 -21.35
C GLY A 305 -2.94 -16.47 -22.57
N GLU A 306 -1.64 -16.46 -22.67
CA GLU A 306 -0.83 -17.41 -23.43
C GLU A 306 0.66 -17.15 -23.16
N CYS A 307 1.27 -18.00 -22.32
CA CYS A 307 2.63 -18.41 -22.50
C CYS A 307 2.60 -19.78 -23.18
N ARG A 308 2.77 -19.83 -24.47
CA ARG A 308 3.15 -21.06 -25.17
C ARG A 308 4.65 -21.24 -25.07
#